data_f69cd42523a6ce22f2f9faf9ef26c433
#
_entry.id   f69cd42523a6ce22f2f9faf9ef26c433
#
_cell.length_a   1.000
_cell.length_b   1.000
_cell.length_c   1.000
_cell.angle_alpha   90.00
_cell.angle_beta   90.00
_cell.angle_gamma   90.00
#
_symmetry.space_group_name_H-M   'P 1'
#
loop_
_entity.id
_entity.type
_entity.pdbx_description
1 polymer ?
#
loop_
_entity_poly.entity_id
_entity_poly.type
_entity_poly.pdbx_seq_one_letter_code
_entity_poly.pdbx_strand_id
1 'polypeptide(L)'
;MCGITGWVDFKKPLVREQSVMEKMTETLSKRGPDDTNIWGKHHVLFGHKRLAVVDIEGGRQPMTRTHQESCYTICYNGELYNTEDLRKELQKRGHQFKGHSDTEVLLHSYMEWKEECIHRLNGIFAFAVWDEERDLLFAARDRLGVKPLFYSEQGTSFLFGSEIKAILAHPEVKARVDRQGLAEIFGLGPSRTPGNGVFKGIKEVRPGHAMRFSKDGLTIWRYWNVKSEEHTDSFDETVENVRFLFEDAVTRQLVSDVPVCTFLSGGVDSSAITATAAKHFEKEGKAPLHTFSIDYEDNEQYFTSSSFQPNADGPWIKKMSEAFGTVHHHCVISQKDLAAHLAEAVIVRDLPGMADVDSSLLWFCREIKKDFVVSLSGECADEIFGGYPWFHSTEDVKGFPWMRSMEERIGLLQDTWQEKLNLKEYVMSKYEETVHETPLLDRETGEEKRRRELFYLNMLWFMTTLLDRKDRMSMGASLEVRVPFADHRLVEYVWNIPWDFKMHGNREKGVFRKALEGILPNEVLYRKKSPYPKTHHPAYTKAVKQWLESLLNQKDSALHVFLDKKKLDQLIETEGASFQVPWYGQLMKGPQLIAHLAQIHTWFETYRIDIEE
;
A
#
# COMPACT_ATOMS: atom_id res chain seq x y z
N MET A 1 -12.73 1.81 6.16
CA MET A 1 -11.93 2.64 5.21
C MET A 1 -12.78 3.05 4.02
N CYS A 2 -12.46 4.14 3.36
CA CYS A 2 -13.37 4.84 2.46
C CYS A 2 -12.72 5.17 1.11
N GLY A 3 -13.49 5.77 0.22
CA GLY A 3 -13.01 6.46 -0.97
C GLY A 3 -13.36 7.93 -0.89
N ILE A 4 -12.37 8.81 -1.08
CA ILE A 4 -12.56 10.25 -1.07
C ILE A 4 -12.20 10.85 -2.42
N THR A 5 -12.92 11.90 -2.83
CA THR A 5 -12.60 12.71 -4.00
C THR A 5 -13.08 14.14 -3.78
N GLY A 6 -12.49 15.09 -4.48
CA GLY A 6 -12.92 16.48 -4.39
C GLY A 6 -12.44 17.34 -5.54
N TRP A 7 -13.10 18.47 -5.67
CA TRP A 7 -12.86 19.48 -6.68
C TRP A 7 -12.96 20.87 -6.05
N VAL A 8 -11.92 21.68 -6.23
CA VAL A 8 -11.90 23.09 -5.81
C VAL A 8 -11.59 23.95 -7.02
N ASP A 9 -12.38 25.02 -7.21
CA ASP A 9 -12.15 26.01 -8.26
C ASP A 9 -12.61 27.40 -7.79
N PHE A 10 -11.68 28.32 -7.64
CA PHE A 10 -11.99 29.69 -7.17
C PHE A 10 -12.56 30.60 -8.26
N LYS A 11 -12.52 30.19 -9.53
CA LYS A 11 -13.04 30.98 -10.66
C LYS A 11 -14.37 30.46 -11.20
N LYS A 12 -14.71 29.19 -10.92
CA LYS A 12 -15.92 28.53 -11.38
C LYS A 12 -16.84 28.21 -10.18
N PRO A 13 -18.12 28.60 -10.22
CA PRO A 13 -19.09 28.16 -9.22
C PRO A 13 -19.43 26.68 -9.42
N LEU A 14 -19.07 25.83 -8.46
CA LEU A 14 -19.18 24.38 -8.58
C LEU A 14 -20.56 23.80 -8.20
N VAL A 15 -21.45 24.57 -7.65
CA VAL A 15 -22.77 24.10 -7.17
C VAL A 15 -23.58 23.40 -8.27
N ARG A 16 -23.35 23.75 -9.55
CA ARG A 16 -24.03 23.14 -10.70
C ARG A 16 -23.30 21.92 -11.26
N GLU A 17 -22.15 21.56 -10.74
CA GLU A 17 -21.28 20.50 -11.26
C GLU A 17 -21.41 19.18 -10.47
N GLN A 18 -22.50 19.02 -9.70
CA GLN A 18 -22.73 17.83 -8.88
C GLN A 18 -22.67 16.53 -9.68
N SER A 19 -23.19 16.53 -10.92
CA SER A 19 -23.18 15.35 -11.78
C SER A 19 -21.75 14.88 -12.16
N VAL A 20 -20.79 15.80 -12.22
CA VAL A 20 -19.36 15.46 -12.41
C VAL A 20 -18.82 14.83 -11.14
N MET A 21 -19.09 15.42 -9.97
CA MET A 21 -18.68 14.86 -8.70
C MET A 21 -19.30 13.49 -8.42
N GLU A 22 -20.54 13.26 -8.82
CA GLU A 22 -21.19 11.94 -8.76
C GLU A 22 -20.40 10.89 -9.54
N LYS A 23 -20.02 11.21 -10.79
CA LYS A 23 -19.21 10.30 -11.62
C LYS A 23 -17.84 10.01 -11.00
N MET A 24 -17.16 11.04 -10.50
CA MET A 24 -15.87 10.87 -9.80
C MET A 24 -16.03 9.97 -8.56
N THR A 25 -17.08 10.22 -7.76
CA THR A 25 -17.36 9.47 -6.53
C THR A 25 -17.72 8.01 -6.83
N GLU A 26 -18.50 7.76 -7.89
CA GLU A 26 -18.96 6.41 -8.25
C GLU A 26 -17.81 5.47 -8.61
N THR A 27 -16.70 5.99 -9.16
CA THR A 27 -15.51 5.18 -9.44
C THR A 27 -14.92 4.51 -8.20
N LEU A 28 -15.23 5.03 -7.01
CA LEU A 28 -14.72 4.56 -5.71
C LEU A 28 -15.68 3.59 -4.99
N SER A 29 -16.75 3.12 -5.63
CA SER A 29 -17.81 2.30 -5.01
C SER A 29 -17.29 1.02 -4.36
N LYS A 30 -16.26 0.39 -4.94
CA LYS A 30 -15.65 -0.82 -4.34
C LYS A 30 -14.94 -0.52 -3.01
N ARG A 31 -14.42 0.70 -2.82
CA ARG A 31 -13.78 1.10 -1.56
C ARG A 31 -14.78 1.25 -0.42
N GLY A 32 -15.96 1.77 -0.74
CA GLY A 32 -16.98 2.05 0.28
C GLY A 32 -18.39 1.79 -0.24
N PRO A 33 -18.89 0.56 -0.05
CA PRO A 33 -20.21 0.17 -0.57
C PRO A 33 -21.38 0.59 0.32
N ASP A 34 -21.13 1.01 1.57
CA ASP A 34 -22.19 1.14 2.58
C ASP A 34 -22.95 2.48 2.51
N ASP A 35 -22.27 3.56 2.09
CA ASP A 35 -22.89 4.88 1.97
C ASP A 35 -22.20 5.73 0.90
N THR A 36 -22.97 6.65 0.27
CA THR A 36 -22.48 7.58 -0.74
C THR A 36 -23.03 8.96 -0.47
N ASN A 37 -22.14 9.92 -0.27
CA ASN A 37 -22.54 11.28 -0.04
C ASN A 37 -21.69 12.27 -0.83
N ILE A 38 -22.33 13.35 -1.25
CA ILE A 38 -21.70 14.51 -1.85
C ILE A 38 -22.05 15.74 -1.03
N TRP A 39 -21.04 16.53 -0.73
CA TRP A 39 -21.19 17.82 -0.11
C TRP A 39 -20.58 18.89 -1.02
N GLY A 40 -21.19 20.06 -1.05
CA GLY A 40 -20.66 21.13 -1.87
C GLY A 40 -21.06 22.51 -1.40
N LYS A 41 -20.18 23.45 -1.69
CA LYS A 41 -20.34 24.88 -1.51
C LYS A 41 -19.74 25.61 -2.71
N HIS A 42 -19.89 26.90 -2.82
CA HIS A 42 -19.62 27.71 -4.01
C HIS A 42 -18.38 27.32 -4.83
N HIS A 43 -17.24 27.12 -4.16
CA HIS A 43 -15.95 26.82 -4.79
C HIS A 43 -15.43 25.40 -4.55
N VAL A 44 -16.20 24.54 -3.86
CA VAL A 44 -15.73 23.21 -3.44
C VAL A 44 -16.83 22.17 -3.53
N LEU A 45 -16.46 20.99 -4.03
CA LEU A 45 -17.26 19.76 -3.98
C LEU A 45 -16.42 18.65 -3.38
N PHE A 46 -17.01 17.89 -2.45
CA PHE A 46 -16.44 16.65 -1.91
C PHE A 46 -17.37 15.48 -2.17
N GLY A 47 -16.80 14.37 -2.60
CA GLY A 47 -17.47 13.09 -2.73
C GLY A 47 -16.87 12.03 -1.82
N HIS A 48 -17.71 11.23 -1.22
CA HIS A 48 -17.32 10.19 -0.27
C HIS A 48 -18.05 8.87 -0.51
N LYS A 49 -17.31 7.78 -0.56
CA LYS A 49 -17.80 6.39 -0.51
C LYS A 49 -17.37 5.76 0.79
N ARG A 50 -18.32 5.31 1.59
CA ARG A 50 -18.06 4.83 2.97
C ARG A 50 -18.02 3.32 3.06
N LEU A 51 -17.01 2.80 3.74
CA LEU A 51 -17.03 1.50 4.40
C LEU A 51 -17.15 1.78 5.92
N ALA A 52 -18.27 1.41 6.49
CA ALA A 52 -18.59 1.71 7.90
C ALA A 52 -17.89 0.69 8.81
N VAL A 53 -16.98 1.18 9.66
CA VAL A 53 -16.16 0.36 10.57
C VAL A 53 -16.30 0.83 12.02
N VAL A 54 -16.25 2.14 12.25
CA VAL A 54 -16.43 2.78 13.55
C VAL A 54 -17.52 3.83 13.46
N ASP A 55 -18.38 3.92 14.49
CA ASP A 55 -19.50 4.85 14.57
C ASP A 55 -20.40 4.80 13.34
N ILE A 56 -21.08 3.66 13.17
CA ILE A 56 -21.88 3.36 11.97
C ILE A 56 -22.89 4.46 11.66
N GLU A 57 -23.53 5.02 12.67
CA GLU A 57 -24.55 6.07 12.51
C GLU A 57 -23.94 7.49 12.47
N GLY A 58 -23.02 7.80 13.39
CA GLY A 58 -22.45 9.15 13.58
C GLY A 58 -21.26 9.47 12.67
N GLY A 59 -20.59 8.46 12.11
CA GLY A 59 -19.39 8.62 11.27
C GLY A 59 -19.65 8.92 9.79
N ARG A 60 -20.82 9.45 9.41
CA ARG A 60 -21.13 9.82 8.02
C ARG A 60 -20.27 10.96 7.53
N GLN A 61 -19.88 10.89 6.25
CA GLN A 61 -19.00 11.85 5.59
C GLN A 61 -19.54 12.21 4.18
N PRO A 62 -19.18 13.41 3.64
CA PRO A 62 -18.37 14.47 4.25
C PRO A 62 -18.99 14.98 5.55
N MET A 63 -18.17 15.21 6.58
CA MET A 63 -18.64 15.64 7.88
C MET A 63 -18.39 17.13 8.10
N THR A 64 -19.44 17.86 8.46
CA THR A 64 -19.36 19.31 8.76
C THR A 64 -19.55 19.57 10.24
N ARG A 65 -18.69 20.41 10.81
CA ARG A 65 -18.81 20.94 12.18
C ARG A 65 -18.51 22.44 12.19
N THR A 66 -19.08 23.13 13.16
CA THR A 66 -18.86 24.57 13.40
C THR A 66 -18.12 24.76 14.70
N HIS A 67 -17.14 25.63 14.68
CA HIS A 67 -16.38 26.04 15.85
C HIS A 67 -16.13 27.55 15.78
N GLN A 68 -16.47 28.31 16.85
CA GLN A 68 -16.32 29.78 16.91
C GLN A 68 -16.86 30.51 15.66
N GLU A 69 -18.07 30.16 15.23
CA GLU A 69 -18.78 30.67 14.05
C GLU A 69 -18.23 30.23 12.68
N SER A 70 -17.03 29.63 12.64
CA SER A 70 -16.40 29.10 11.42
C SER A 70 -16.84 27.68 11.15
N CYS A 71 -17.04 27.34 9.86
CA CYS A 71 -17.49 26.04 9.40
C CYS A 71 -16.35 25.25 8.76
N TYR A 72 -16.23 23.97 9.12
CA TYR A 72 -15.20 23.05 8.62
C TYR A 72 -15.85 21.78 8.12
N THR A 73 -15.42 21.33 6.95
CA THR A 73 -15.92 20.07 6.37
C THR A 73 -14.77 19.16 5.99
N ILE A 74 -14.85 17.92 6.43
CA ILE A 74 -13.83 16.89 6.16
C ILE A 74 -14.38 15.76 5.29
N CYS A 75 -13.54 15.25 4.38
CA CYS A 75 -13.63 13.90 3.84
C CYS A 75 -12.34 13.13 4.17
N TYR A 76 -12.50 11.90 4.65
CA TYR A 76 -11.42 11.14 5.28
C TYR A 76 -11.51 9.66 4.91
N ASN A 77 -10.37 9.09 4.56
CA ASN A 77 -10.14 7.67 4.32
C ASN A 77 -9.01 7.21 5.24
N GLY A 78 -9.33 6.51 6.31
CA GLY A 78 -8.32 6.05 7.26
C GLY A 78 -8.88 5.58 8.59
N GLU A 79 -7.98 5.39 9.54
CA GLU A 79 -8.24 5.08 10.95
C GLU A 79 -7.20 5.78 11.84
N LEU A 80 -7.67 6.49 12.87
CA LEU A 80 -6.81 7.04 13.92
C LEU A 80 -6.75 6.09 15.11
N TYR A 81 -5.56 5.69 15.48
CA TYR A 81 -5.30 4.74 16.57
C TYR A 81 -5.15 5.41 17.95
N ASN A 82 -4.98 6.74 17.98
CA ASN A 82 -4.95 7.53 19.22
C ASN A 82 -6.18 8.41 19.41
N THR A 83 -7.32 7.99 18.87
CA THR A 83 -8.61 8.72 18.91
C THR A 83 -9.01 9.11 20.31
N GLU A 84 -8.96 8.19 21.27
CA GLU A 84 -9.36 8.45 22.65
C GLU A 84 -8.41 9.41 23.38
N ASP A 85 -7.12 9.36 23.09
CA ASP A 85 -6.13 10.27 23.68
C ASP A 85 -6.38 11.71 23.22
N LEU A 86 -6.58 11.88 21.89
CA LEU A 86 -6.91 13.17 21.29
C LEU A 86 -8.26 13.70 21.75
N ARG A 87 -9.28 12.84 21.82
CA ARG A 87 -10.62 13.20 22.34
C ARG A 87 -10.55 13.79 23.74
N LYS A 88 -9.85 13.13 24.65
CA LYS A 88 -9.67 13.62 26.03
C LYS A 88 -8.94 14.96 26.09
N GLU A 89 -7.92 15.16 25.24
CA GLU A 89 -7.20 16.44 25.18
C GLU A 89 -8.11 17.56 24.63
N LEU A 90 -8.84 17.30 23.55
CA LEU A 90 -9.76 18.26 22.96
C LEU A 90 -10.92 18.62 23.87
N GLN A 91 -11.47 17.65 24.63
CA GLN A 91 -12.50 17.92 25.64
C GLN A 91 -12.02 18.86 26.74
N LYS A 92 -10.76 18.71 27.19
CA LYS A 92 -10.16 19.64 28.18
C LYS A 92 -10.02 21.06 27.61
N ARG A 93 -9.98 21.22 26.28
CA ARG A 93 -9.94 22.51 25.56
C ARG A 93 -11.34 23.05 25.22
N GLY A 94 -12.40 22.35 25.64
CA GLY A 94 -13.78 22.80 25.47
C GLY A 94 -14.51 22.25 24.24
N HIS A 95 -13.88 21.36 23.45
CA HIS A 95 -14.56 20.73 22.33
C HIS A 95 -15.62 19.73 22.79
N GLN A 96 -16.76 19.70 22.09
CA GLN A 96 -17.86 18.78 22.33
C GLN A 96 -18.07 17.89 21.11
N PHE A 97 -18.23 16.60 21.34
CA PHE A 97 -18.42 15.59 20.30
C PHE A 97 -19.87 15.11 20.27
N LYS A 98 -20.36 14.83 19.07
CA LYS A 98 -21.71 14.29 18.84
C LYS A 98 -21.73 12.78 18.74
N GLY A 99 -20.61 12.20 18.28
CA GLY A 99 -20.42 10.77 18.08
C GLY A 99 -19.10 10.26 18.68
N HIS A 100 -18.76 9.04 18.35
CA HIS A 100 -17.51 8.42 18.80
C HIS A 100 -16.52 8.15 17.65
N SER A 101 -16.82 8.62 16.42
CA SER A 101 -15.95 8.44 15.28
C SER A 101 -14.61 9.16 15.42
N ASP A 102 -13.58 8.55 14.87
CA ASP A 102 -12.26 9.15 14.69
C ASP A 102 -12.28 10.32 13.68
N THR A 103 -13.18 10.28 12.70
CA THR A 103 -13.43 11.38 11.75
C THR A 103 -13.77 12.68 12.48
N GLU A 104 -14.63 12.62 13.48
CA GLU A 104 -15.01 13.80 14.26
C GLU A 104 -13.83 14.32 15.09
N VAL A 105 -13.05 13.39 15.69
CA VAL A 105 -11.83 13.75 16.44
C VAL A 105 -10.78 14.41 15.53
N LEU A 106 -10.59 13.88 14.32
CA LEU A 106 -9.68 14.47 13.34
C LEU A 106 -10.12 15.89 12.94
N LEU A 107 -11.42 16.08 12.68
CA LEU A 107 -11.96 17.39 12.33
C LEU A 107 -11.78 18.39 13.46
N HIS A 108 -12.07 18.01 14.71
CA HIS A 108 -11.83 18.84 15.89
C HIS A 108 -10.34 19.11 16.13
N SER A 109 -9.46 18.14 15.82
CA SER A 109 -8.01 18.36 15.86
C SER A 109 -7.56 19.44 14.88
N TYR A 110 -8.12 19.46 13.65
CA TYR A 110 -7.85 20.53 12.71
C TYR A 110 -8.42 21.89 13.17
N MET A 111 -9.61 21.91 13.75
CA MET A 111 -10.19 23.16 14.31
C MET A 111 -9.29 23.78 15.36
N GLU A 112 -8.74 22.98 16.26
CA GLU A 112 -7.90 23.41 17.37
C GLU A 112 -6.48 23.79 16.93
N TRP A 113 -5.84 22.94 16.13
CA TRP A 113 -4.40 23.06 15.82
C TRP A 113 -4.10 23.39 14.36
N LYS A 114 -5.13 23.55 13.52
CA LYS A 114 -4.99 23.77 12.08
C LYS A 114 -4.05 22.72 11.46
N GLU A 115 -3.14 23.12 10.57
CA GLU A 115 -2.21 22.23 9.89
C GLU A 115 -1.30 21.45 10.85
N GLU A 116 -1.01 21.98 12.03
CA GLU A 116 -0.16 21.33 13.05
C GLU A 116 -0.81 20.08 13.66
N CYS A 117 -2.11 19.85 13.44
CA CYS A 117 -2.79 18.66 13.89
C CYS A 117 -2.12 17.37 13.39
N ILE A 118 -1.53 17.37 12.18
CA ILE A 118 -0.88 16.21 11.57
C ILE A 118 0.25 15.62 12.41
N HIS A 119 0.94 16.42 13.22
CA HIS A 119 2.02 15.96 14.09
C HIS A 119 1.50 15.18 15.31
N ARG A 120 0.21 15.32 15.64
CA ARG A 120 -0.43 14.67 16.79
C ARG A 120 -1.14 13.37 16.44
N LEU A 121 -1.38 13.13 15.14
CA LEU A 121 -2.11 11.95 14.68
C LEU A 121 -1.23 10.70 14.74
N ASN A 122 -1.75 9.61 15.29
CA ASN A 122 -1.26 8.27 15.08
C ASN A 122 -2.33 7.48 14.33
N GLY A 123 -2.02 7.02 13.12
CA GLY A 123 -2.98 6.32 12.28
C GLY A 123 -2.52 6.19 10.85
N ILE A 124 -3.37 5.58 10.05
CA ILE A 124 -3.25 5.45 8.60
C ILE A 124 -4.34 6.32 7.97
N PHE A 125 -3.97 7.27 7.13
CA PHE A 125 -4.94 8.26 6.67
C PHE A 125 -4.59 8.95 5.34
N ALA A 126 -5.64 9.30 4.63
CA ALA A 126 -5.67 10.36 3.64
C ALA A 126 -6.94 11.18 3.89
N PHE A 127 -6.81 12.47 4.07
CA PHE A 127 -7.97 13.34 4.33
C PHE A 127 -7.84 14.69 3.66
N ALA A 128 -8.99 15.34 3.48
CA ALA A 128 -9.07 16.73 3.05
C ALA A 128 -10.08 17.48 3.90
N VAL A 129 -9.71 18.67 4.37
CA VAL A 129 -10.56 19.60 5.12
C VAL A 129 -10.74 20.87 4.33
N TRP A 130 -11.99 21.28 4.13
CA TRP A 130 -12.32 22.62 3.69
C TRP A 130 -12.51 23.52 4.90
N ASP A 131 -11.65 24.53 5.00
CA ASP A 131 -11.71 25.60 5.99
C ASP A 131 -12.41 26.81 5.36
N GLU A 132 -13.66 27.02 5.73
CA GLU A 132 -14.49 28.03 5.09
C GLU A 132 -14.05 29.45 5.41
N GLU A 133 -13.55 29.69 6.61
CA GLU A 133 -13.08 31.02 7.04
C GLU A 133 -11.86 31.47 6.23
N ARG A 134 -10.98 30.53 5.90
CA ARG A 134 -9.74 30.80 5.19
C ARG A 134 -9.86 30.62 3.68
N ASP A 135 -11.03 30.19 3.16
CA ASP A 135 -11.18 29.73 1.76
C ASP A 135 -10.03 28.77 1.36
N LEU A 136 -9.80 27.74 2.18
CA LEU A 136 -8.61 26.90 2.09
C LEU A 136 -8.98 25.42 2.10
N LEU A 137 -8.44 24.66 1.14
CA LEU A 137 -8.35 23.21 1.21
C LEU A 137 -7.03 22.82 1.88
N PHE A 138 -7.11 22.08 2.99
CA PHE A 138 -5.97 21.41 3.61
C PHE A 138 -6.11 19.91 3.41
N ALA A 139 -5.07 19.21 2.95
CA ALA A 139 -5.08 17.77 2.83
C ALA A 139 -3.75 17.17 3.27
N ALA A 140 -3.81 15.94 3.81
CA ALA A 140 -2.61 15.24 4.25
C ALA A 140 -2.73 13.73 4.00
N ARG A 141 -1.58 13.11 3.80
CA ARG A 141 -1.40 11.66 3.69
C ARG A 141 -0.54 11.15 4.83
N ASP A 142 -0.85 9.97 5.36
CA ASP A 142 -0.13 9.38 6.48
C ASP A 142 1.38 9.22 6.21
N ARG A 143 2.13 9.02 7.29
CA ARG A 143 3.59 9.04 7.31
C ARG A 143 4.24 8.04 6.36
N LEU A 144 3.66 6.85 6.22
CA LEU A 144 4.19 5.77 5.40
C LEU A 144 3.43 5.56 4.09
N GLY A 145 2.35 6.37 3.86
CA GLY A 145 1.54 6.32 2.66
C GLY A 145 0.68 5.07 2.54
N VAL A 146 0.21 4.54 3.68
CA VAL A 146 -0.71 3.39 3.70
C VAL A 146 -2.00 3.70 2.95
N LYS A 147 -2.52 4.94 3.10
CA LYS A 147 -3.68 5.37 2.36
C LYS A 147 -3.29 6.19 1.13
N PRO A 148 -3.84 5.86 -0.05
CA PRO A 148 -3.53 6.58 -1.28
C PRO A 148 -4.21 7.95 -1.34
N LEU A 149 -3.51 8.93 -1.94
CA LEU A 149 -4.04 10.26 -2.25
C LEU A 149 -3.37 10.81 -3.50
N PHE A 150 -4.15 11.02 -4.54
CA PHE A 150 -3.72 11.60 -5.81
C PHE A 150 -4.33 12.99 -6.00
N TYR A 151 -3.69 13.81 -6.81
CA TYR A 151 -4.19 15.14 -7.16
C TYR A 151 -3.81 15.54 -8.59
N SER A 152 -4.53 16.54 -9.12
CA SER A 152 -4.26 17.12 -10.43
C SER A 152 -4.67 18.59 -10.45
N GLU A 153 -3.88 19.42 -11.11
CA GLU A 153 -4.19 20.81 -11.42
C GLU A 153 -4.60 20.90 -12.89
N GLN A 154 -5.84 21.32 -13.16
CA GLN A 154 -6.42 21.44 -14.49
C GLN A 154 -6.92 22.87 -14.70
N GLY A 155 -6.10 23.71 -15.33
CA GLY A 155 -6.40 25.13 -15.47
C GLY A 155 -6.55 25.83 -14.12
N THR A 156 -7.79 26.18 -13.73
CA THR A 156 -8.12 26.78 -12.42
C THR A 156 -8.64 25.76 -11.41
N SER A 157 -8.92 24.55 -11.86
CA SER A 157 -9.45 23.47 -11.05
C SER A 157 -8.35 22.68 -10.35
N PHE A 158 -8.54 22.41 -9.07
CA PHE A 158 -7.74 21.47 -8.29
C PHE A 158 -8.60 20.25 -7.95
N LEU A 159 -8.14 19.07 -8.36
CA LEU A 159 -8.82 17.80 -8.19
C LEU A 159 -8.00 16.90 -7.27
N PHE A 160 -8.67 16.11 -6.42
CA PHE A 160 -8.01 15.06 -5.66
C PHE A 160 -8.87 13.80 -5.58
N GLY A 161 -8.25 12.67 -5.28
CA GLY A 161 -8.95 11.40 -5.12
C GLY A 161 -8.09 10.31 -4.49
N SER A 162 -8.72 9.35 -3.84
CA SER A 162 -8.08 8.14 -3.32
C SER A 162 -7.46 7.30 -4.44
N GLU A 163 -8.04 7.35 -5.64
CA GLU A 163 -7.64 6.55 -6.79
C GLU A 163 -7.56 7.42 -8.05
N ILE A 164 -6.66 7.05 -8.96
CA ILE A 164 -6.41 7.79 -10.22
C ILE A 164 -7.69 7.86 -11.05
N LYS A 165 -8.47 6.76 -11.10
CA LYS A 165 -9.74 6.70 -11.86
C LYS A 165 -10.75 7.75 -11.41
N ALA A 166 -10.73 8.18 -10.15
CA ALA A 166 -11.62 9.23 -9.69
C ALA A 166 -11.28 10.59 -10.32
N ILE A 167 -10.00 10.88 -10.50
CA ILE A 167 -9.54 12.09 -11.19
C ILE A 167 -9.80 11.99 -12.71
N LEU A 168 -9.52 10.82 -13.31
CA LEU A 168 -9.78 10.57 -14.74
C LEU A 168 -11.26 10.64 -15.12
N ALA A 169 -12.17 10.47 -14.16
CA ALA A 169 -13.61 10.63 -14.41
C ALA A 169 -14.05 12.09 -14.59
N HIS A 170 -13.19 13.06 -14.27
CA HIS A 170 -13.45 14.47 -14.53
C HIS A 170 -13.28 14.78 -16.03
N PRO A 171 -14.25 15.47 -16.69
CA PRO A 171 -14.28 15.62 -18.14
C PRO A 171 -13.08 16.40 -18.75
N GLU A 172 -12.43 17.24 -17.97
CA GLU A 172 -11.26 18.00 -18.41
C GLU A 172 -9.94 17.21 -18.27
N VAL A 173 -9.94 16.06 -17.56
CA VAL A 173 -8.76 15.22 -17.38
C VAL A 173 -8.75 14.11 -18.43
N LYS A 174 -7.70 14.08 -19.24
CA LYS A 174 -7.52 13.04 -20.25
C LYS A 174 -6.54 12.00 -19.79
N ALA A 175 -6.80 10.75 -20.12
CA ALA A 175 -5.88 9.64 -19.87
C ALA A 175 -4.70 9.69 -20.85
N ARG A 176 -3.73 10.56 -20.57
CA ARG A 176 -2.51 10.72 -21.37
C ARG A 176 -1.29 10.23 -20.60
N VAL A 177 -0.38 9.62 -21.31
CA VAL A 177 0.91 9.17 -20.78
C VAL A 177 2.02 9.71 -21.68
N ASP A 178 2.96 10.38 -21.07
CA ASP A 178 4.14 10.91 -21.74
C ASP A 178 5.34 9.96 -21.57
N ARG A 179 6.49 10.38 -22.09
CA ARG A 179 7.76 9.64 -21.97
C ARG A 179 8.08 9.24 -20.52
N GLN A 180 7.81 10.13 -19.56
CA GLN A 180 8.08 9.85 -18.15
C GLN A 180 7.14 8.76 -17.61
N GLY A 181 5.85 8.84 -17.91
CA GLY A 181 4.88 7.83 -17.51
C GLY A 181 5.18 6.45 -18.13
N LEU A 182 5.62 6.41 -19.40
CA LEU A 182 6.09 5.16 -20.03
C LEU A 182 7.34 4.61 -19.34
N ALA A 183 8.28 5.49 -18.94
CA ALA A 183 9.48 5.07 -18.21
C ALA A 183 9.15 4.51 -16.81
N GLU A 184 8.12 5.02 -16.13
CA GLU A 184 7.59 4.42 -14.90
C GLU A 184 7.14 2.96 -15.15
N ILE A 185 6.30 2.74 -16.16
CA ILE A 185 5.70 1.43 -16.45
C ILE A 185 6.75 0.41 -16.92
N PHE A 186 7.58 0.74 -17.90
CA PHE A 186 8.53 -0.20 -18.48
C PHE A 186 9.84 -0.32 -17.68
N GLY A 187 10.27 0.74 -17.00
CA GLY A 187 11.49 0.78 -16.22
C GLY A 187 11.31 0.24 -14.79
N LEU A 188 10.34 0.77 -14.06
CA LEU A 188 10.14 0.44 -12.64
C LEU A 188 9.22 -0.76 -12.40
N GLY A 189 8.47 -1.19 -13.42
CA GLY A 189 7.53 -2.32 -13.31
C GLY A 189 6.40 -2.05 -12.31
N PRO A 190 6.18 -2.92 -11.30
CA PRO A 190 5.14 -2.69 -10.30
C PRO A 190 5.37 -1.50 -9.38
N SER A 191 6.61 -1.02 -9.24
CA SER A 191 6.92 0.18 -8.45
C SER A 191 6.57 1.46 -9.22
N ARG A 192 6.51 2.54 -8.49
CA ARG A 192 6.26 3.88 -8.99
C ARG A 192 7.11 4.88 -8.21
N THR A 193 7.68 5.88 -8.89
CA THR A 193 8.40 6.96 -8.21
C THR A 193 7.48 7.64 -7.19
N PRO A 194 7.88 7.76 -5.92
CA PRO A 194 7.08 8.45 -4.91
C PRO A 194 6.68 9.86 -5.37
N GLY A 195 5.37 10.11 -5.45
CA GLY A 195 4.83 11.37 -5.95
C GLY A 195 4.40 11.35 -7.43
N ASN A 196 4.70 10.29 -8.17
CA ASN A 196 4.31 10.16 -9.58
C ASN A 196 2.97 9.42 -9.73
N GLY A 197 2.05 9.95 -10.55
CA GLY A 197 0.76 9.32 -10.87
C GLY A 197 0.73 8.59 -12.21
N VAL A 198 1.86 8.50 -12.90
CA VAL A 198 2.04 7.87 -14.23
C VAL A 198 1.33 8.63 -15.36
N PHE A 199 0.06 8.96 -15.20
CA PHE A 199 -0.71 9.77 -16.15
C PHE A 199 -0.24 11.23 -16.11
N LYS A 200 -0.07 11.84 -17.27
CA LYS A 200 0.35 13.23 -17.39
C LYS A 200 -0.58 14.19 -16.63
N GLY A 201 0.01 15.01 -15.76
CA GLY A 201 -0.74 15.96 -14.93
C GLY A 201 -1.41 15.37 -13.70
N ILE A 202 -1.34 14.06 -13.48
CA ILE A 202 -1.76 13.42 -12.22
C ILE A 202 -0.53 13.14 -11.36
N LYS A 203 -0.58 13.56 -10.10
CA LYS A 203 0.49 13.36 -9.13
C LYS A 203 -0.05 12.64 -7.90
N GLU A 204 0.84 11.99 -7.17
CA GLU A 204 0.56 11.40 -5.88
C GLU A 204 1.04 12.32 -4.76
N VAL A 205 0.28 12.44 -3.67
CA VAL A 205 0.83 13.04 -2.45
C VAL A 205 1.80 12.04 -1.84
N ARG A 206 3.08 12.41 -1.70
CA ARG A 206 4.11 11.52 -1.14
C ARG A 206 3.76 11.12 0.31
N PRO A 207 4.19 9.94 0.80
CA PRO A 207 4.11 9.59 2.21
C PRO A 207 4.67 10.69 3.11
N GLY A 208 4.03 10.97 4.24
CA GLY A 208 4.47 12.00 5.17
C GLY A 208 4.40 13.44 4.64
N HIS A 209 3.55 13.69 3.64
CA HIS A 209 3.35 15.03 3.08
C HIS A 209 1.95 15.55 3.32
N ALA A 210 1.86 16.86 3.43
CA ALA A 210 0.63 17.62 3.47
C ALA A 210 0.62 18.68 2.38
N MET A 211 -0.56 19.15 2.04
CA MET A 211 -0.76 20.21 1.05
C MET A 211 -1.87 21.16 1.46
N ARG A 212 -1.78 22.38 0.97
CA ARG A 212 -2.85 23.36 1.02
C ARG A 212 -3.07 23.95 -0.38
N PHE A 213 -4.32 24.19 -0.71
CA PHE A 213 -4.70 24.87 -1.93
C PHE A 213 -5.65 26.02 -1.61
N SER A 214 -5.33 27.20 -2.09
CA SER A 214 -6.09 28.43 -1.90
C SER A 214 -6.07 29.27 -3.17
N LYS A 215 -6.59 30.48 -3.11
CA LYS A 215 -6.49 31.47 -4.21
C LYS A 215 -5.04 31.81 -4.58
N ASP A 216 -4.10 31.60 -3.66
CA ASP A 216 -2.66 31.82 -3.86
C ASP A 216 -1.96 30.62 -4.53
N GLY A 217 -2.70 29.53 -4.80
CA GLY A 217 -2.20 28.31 -5.43
C GLY A 217 -1.92 27.15 -4.47
N LEU A 218 -1.20 26.15 -4.99
CA LEU A 218 -0.86 24.92 -4.28
C LEU A 218 0.48 25.04 -3.55
N THR A 219 0.50 24.64 -2.28
CA THR A 219 1.73 24.45 -1.50
C THR A 219 1.76 23.03 -0.96
N ILE A 220 2.89 22.33 -1.12
CA ILE A 220 3.11 20.97 -0.61
C ILE A 220 4.36 20.98 0.26
N TRP A 221 4.32 20.29 1.40
CA TRP A 221 5.49 20.16 2.28
C TRP A 221 5.55 18.78 2.91
N ARG A 222 6.76 18.33 3.23
CA ARG A 222 6.99 17.11 4.03
C ARG A 222 6.87 17.47 5.51
N TYR A 223 5.92 16.86 6.20
CA TYR A 223 5.73 17.04 7.63
C TYR A 223 6.41 15.93 8.46
N TRP A 224 6.76 14.81 7.81
CA TRP A 224 7.41 13.71 8.49
C TRP A 224 8.44 13.01 7.59
N ASN A 225 9.53 12.59 8.20
CA ASN A 225 10.51 11.63 7.70
C ASN A 225 11.11 10.88 8.88
N VAL A 226 11.69 9.71 8.65
CA VAL A 226 12.52 9.06 9.68
C VAL A 226 13.71 9.95 10.01
N LYS A 227 14.11 9.95 11.29
CA LYS A 227 15.24 10.73 11.78
C LYS A 227 16.30 9.79 12.31
N SER A 228 17.51 9.93 11.79
CA SER A 228 18.65 9.17 12.29
C SER A 228 19.19 9.78 13.57
N GLU A 229 19.19 8.96 14.62
CA GLU A 229 19.67 9.29 15.96
C GLU A 229 20.50 8.12 16.49
N GLU A 230 21.38 8.41 17.44
CA GLU A 230 22.15 7.35 18.10
C GLU A 230 21.23 6.48 18.94
N HIS A 231 21.34 5.16 18.76
CA HIS A 231 20.63 4.20 19.58
C HIS A 231 21.41 4.01 20.90
N THR A 232 20.81 4.40 22.01
CA THR A 232 21.45 4.41 23.33
C THR A 232 20.99 3.28 24.25
N ASP A 233 19.87 2.62 23.91
CA ASP A 233 19.31 1.55 24.71
C ASP A 233 20.20 0.29 24.63
N SER A 234 20.34 -0.42 25.73
CA SER A 234 20.92 -1.76 25.75
C SER A 234 20.08 -2.74 24.93
N PHE A 235 20.64 -3.90 24.62
CA PHE A 235 19.91 -4.93 23.88
C PHE A 235 18.61 -5.35 24.58
N ASP A 236 18.64 -5.55 25.91
CA ASP A 236 17.46 -5.97 26.67
C ASP A 236 16.39 -4.88 26.70
N GLU A 237 16.76 -3.61 26.90
CA GLU A 237 15.84 -2.47 26.81
C GLU A 237 15.24 -2.35 25.39
N THR A 238 16.06 -2.57 24.37
CA THR A 238 15.61 -2.57 22.97
C THR A 238 14.56 -3.66 22.72
N VAL A 239 14.78 -4.86 23.26
CA VAL A 239 13.82 -5.98 23.16
C VAL A 239 12.49 -5.63 23.84
N GLU A 240 12.54 -5.04 25.03
CA GLU A 240 11.34 -4.62 25.78
C GLU A 240 10.58 -3.51 25.04
N ASN A 241 11.27 -2.50 24.53
CA ASN A 241 10.68 -1.40 23.77
C ASN A 241 10.06 -1.88 22.46
N VAL A 242 10.72 -2.76 21.71
CA VAL A 242 10.16 -3.36 20.48
C VAL A 242 8.90 -4.15 20.79
N ARG A 243 8.91 -4.97 21.87
CA ARG A 243 7.73 -5.72 22.32
C ARG A 243 6.58 -4.78 22.65
N PHE A 244 6.83 -3.77 23.48
CA PHE A 244 5.82 -2.81 23.91
C PHE A 244 5.19 -2.07 22.74
N LEU A 245 6.01 -1.48 21.86
CA LEU A 245 5.54 -0.73 20.70
C LEU A 245 4.73 -1.59 19.73
N PHE A 246 5.16 -2.83 19.52
CA PHE A 246 4.46 -3.78 18.67
C PHE A 246 3.11 -4.20 19.26
N GLU A 247 3.07 -4.59 20.55
CA GLU A 247 1.82 -5.01 21.21
C GLU A 247 0.82 -3.85 21.30
N ASP A 248 1.29 -2.63 21.61
CA ASP A 248 0.45 -1.42 21.62
C ASP A 248 -0.11 -1.11 20.23
N ALA A 249 0.73 -1.20 19.17
CA ALA A 249 0.29 -0.99 17.80
C ALA A 249 -0.79 -1.99 17.37
N VAL A 250 -0.62 -3.28 17.67
CA VAL A 250 -1.65 -4.30 17.39
C VAL A 250 -2.93 -4.01 18.16
N THR A 251 -2.83 -3.77 19.45
CA THR A 251 -4.00 -3.57 20.33
C THR A 251 -4.82 -2.35 19.90
N ARG A 252 -4.17 -1.22 19.61
CA ARG A 252 -4.85 0.00 19.12
C ARG A 252 -5.55 -0.24 17.78
N GLN A 253 -5.04 -1.15 16.95
CA GLN A 253 -5.63 -1.47 15.65
C GLN A 253 -6.76 -2.52 15.71
N LEU A 254 -7.12 -3.01 16.90
CA LEU A 254 -8.27 -3.90 17.08
C LEU A 254 -9.60 -3.18 17.37
N VAL A 255 -9.58 -1.85 17.47
CA VAL A 255 -10.80 -1.04 17.69
C VAL A 255 -11.68 -1.10 16.43
N SER A 256 -12.91 -1.59 16.58
CA SER A 256 -13.87 -1.76 15.48
C SER A 256 -15.26 -2.08 16.04
N ASP A 257 -16.32 -1.52 15.43
CA ASP A 257 -17.71 -1.86 15.71
C ASP A 257 -18.20 -3.04 14.84
N VAL A 258 -17.34 -3.56 13.96
CA VAL A 258 -17.62 -4.68 13.05
C VAL A 258 -16.60 -5.81 13.25
N PRO A 259 -16.90 -7.04 12.78
CA PRO A 259 -16.01 -8.19 12.97
C PRO A 259 -14.59 -7.98 12.43
N VAL A 260 -13.59 -8.33 13.25
CA VAL A 260 -12.15 -8.25 12.95
C VAL A 260 -11.54 -9.65 12.87
N CYS A 261 -10.68 -9.89 11.89
CA CYS A 261 -9.89 -11.10 11.75
C CYS A 261 -8.41 -10.79 11.50
N THR A 262 -7.56 -11.80 11.35
CA THR A 262 -6.15 -11.63 10.98
C THR A 262 -5.76 -12.54 9.81
N PHE A 263 -4.79 -12.11 9.00
CA PHE A 263 -4.10 -12.98 8.07
C PHE A 263 -3.09 -13.84 8.84
N LEU A 264 -3.04 -15.12 8.55
CA LEU A 264 -2.13 -16.07 9.22
C LEU A 264 -1.45 -16.96 8.18
N SER A 265 -0.16 -16.76 7.96
CA SER A 265 0.69 -17.59 7.09
C SER A 265 1.60 -18.55 7.87
N GLY A 266 1.55 -18.52 9.21
CA GLY A 266 2.50 -19.24 10.06
C GLY A 266 3.93 -18.70 10.01
N GLY A 267 4.19 -17.57 9.36
CA GLY A 267 5.42 -16.80 9.48
C GLY A 267 5.42 -15.97 10.77
N VAL A 268 6.61 -15.56 11.25
CA VAL A 268 6.75 -14.86 12.55
C VAL A 268 5.87 -13.62 12.65
N ASP A 269 5.75 -12.83 11.60
CA ASP A 269 5.04 -11.55 11.60
C ASP A 269 3.53 -11.71 11.78
N SER A 270 2.91 -12.53 10.92
CA SER A 270 1.48 -12.83 11.01
C SER A 270 1.12 -13.60 12.29
N SER A 271 2.02 -14.46 12.75
CA SER A 271 1.87 -15.20 14.00
C SER A 271 1.92 -14.28 15.22
N ALA A 272 2.81 -13.29 15.22
CA ALA A 272 2.90 -12.31 16.30
C ALA A 272 1.62 -11.46 16.41
N ILE A 273 1.11 -10.95 15.28
CA ILE A 273 -0.16 -10.22 15.24
C ILE A 273 -1.30 -11.10 15.76
N THR A 274 -1.41 -12.33 15.26
CA THR A 274 -2.47 -13.28 15.66
C THR A 274 -2.40 -13.59 17.15
N ALA A 275 -1.20 -13.85 17.69
CA ALA A 275 -1.01 -14.14 19.12
C ALA A 275 -1.43 -12.96 20.01
N THR A 276 -1.00 -11.74 19.66
CA THR A 276 -1.34 -10.54 20.40
C THR A 276 -2.84 -10.24 20.32
N ALA A 277 -3.43 -10.35 19.13
CA ALA A 277 -4.87 -10.13 18.95
C ALA A 277 -5.72 -11.18 19.66
N ALA A 278 -5.34 -12.46 19.62
CA ALA A 278 -6.07 -13.54 20.32
C ALA A 278 -6.03 -13.36 21.85
N LYS A 279 -4.86 -13.02 22.42
CA LYS A 279 -4.73 -12.70 23.85
C LYS A 279 -5.57 -11.48 24.24
N HIS A 280 -5.63 -10.45 23.39
CA HIS A 280 -6.48 -9.29 23.63
C HIS A 280 -7.97 -9.67 23.62
N PHE A 281 -8.41 -10.50 22.67
CA PHE A 281 -9.79 -10.98 22.59
C PHE A 281 -10.18 -11.80 23.83
N GLU A 282 -9.30 -12.70 24.27
CA GLU A 282 -9.49 -13.48 25.49
C GLU A 282 -9.63 -12.58 26.73
N LYS A 283 -8.75 -11.59 26.89
CA LYS A 283 -8.77 -10.62 27.98
C LYS A 283 -10.07 -9.81 28.01
N GLU A 284 -10.59 -9.43 26.86
CA GLU A 284 -11.85 -8.69 26.71
C GLU A 284 -13.10 -9.59 26.75
N GLY A 285 -12.95 -10.91 26.93
CA GLY A 285 -14.06 -11.85 26.93
C GLY A 285 -14.79 -11.96 25.58
N LYS A 286 -14.12 -11.63 24.47
CA LYS A 286 -14.66 -11.74 23.12
C LYS A 286 -14.65 -13.19 22.63
N ALA A 287 -15.42 -13.48 21.59
CA ALA A 287 -15.37 -14.76 20.88
C ALA A 287 -13.96 -15.03 20.33
N PRO A 288 -13.59 -16.30 20.10
CA PRO A 288 -12.29 -16.64 19.53
C PRO A 288 -11.97 -15.85 18.26
N LEU A 289 -10.72 -15.43 18.12
CA LEU A 289 -10.25 -14.71 16.94
C LEU A 289 -10.34 -15.60 15.69
N HIS A 290 -10.86 -15.07 14.61
CA HIS A 290 -10.84 -15.71 13.30
C HIS A 290 -9.56 -15.36 12.54
N THR A 291 -8.98 -16.38 11.88
CA THR A 291 -7.76 -16.23 11.09
C THR A 291 -7.95 -16.80 9.69
N PHE A 292 -7.30 -16.22 8.70
CA PHE A 292 -7.42 -16.62 7.30
C PHE A 292 -6.05 -16.86 6.66
N SER A 293 -5.94 -17.92 5.86
CA SER A 293 -4.80 -18.17 4.99
C SER A 293 -5.25 -18.46 3.57
N ILE A 294 -4.36 -18.19 2.62
CA ILE A 294 -4.53 -18.53 1.21
C ILE A 294 -3.56 -19.62 0.80
N ASP A 295 -4.03 -20.55 -0.02
CA ASP A 295 -3.22 -21.52 -0.73
C ASP A 295 -3.73 -21.68 -2.17
N TYR A 296 -3.00 -22.42 -2.99
CA TYR A 296 -3.34 -22.65 -4.39
C TYR A 296 -3.75 -24.10 -4.62
N GLU A 297 -4.71 -24.29 -5.52
CA GLU A 297 -5.15 -25.61 -5.95
C GLU A 297 -3.96 -26.48 -6.36
N ASP A 298 -3.94 -27.72 -5.89
CA ASP A 298 -2.88 -28.73 -6.11
C ASP A 298 -1.47 -28.30 -5.66
N ASN A 299 -1.35 -27.33 -4.74
CA ASN A 299 -0.05 -26.84 -4.28
C ASN A 299 0.79 -27.97 -3.65
N GLU A 300 0.19 -28.91 -2.94
CA GLU A 300 0.89 -30.08 -2.37
C GLU A 300 1.60 -30.92 -3.44
N GLN A 301 0.99 -31.04 -4.64
CA GLN A 301 1.55 -31.80 -5.76
C GLN A 301 2.66 -31.02 -6.49
N TYR A 302 2.50 -29.73 -6.67
CA TYR A 302 3.40 -28.90 -7.49
C TYR A 302 4.38 -28.06 -6.68
N PHE A 303 4.25 -28.02 -5.35
CA PHE A 303 5.16 -27.27 -4.50
C PHE A 303 6.61 -27.70 -4.71
N THR A 304 7.45 -26.75 -5.03
CA THR A 304 8.91 -26.98 -5.14
C THR A 304 9.60 -26.17 -4.07
N SER A 305 10.24 -26.86 -3.13
CA SER A 305 11.04 -26.20 -2.09
C SER A 305 12.17 -25.38 -2.70
N SER A 306 12.44 -24.23 -2.11
CA SER A 306 13.53 -23.36 -2.51
C SER A 306 14.29 -22.86 -1.27
N SER A 307 15.44 -22.21 -1.50
CA SER A 307 16.18 -21.57 -0.40
C SER A 307 15.33 -20.52 0.33
N PHE A 308 14.32 -19.93 -0.33
CA PHE A 308 13.43 -18.91 0.21
C PHE A 308 12.12 -19.45 0.78
N GLN A 309 11.66 -20.59 0.29
CA GLN A 309 10.44 -21.27 0.75
C GLN A 309 10.74 -22.76 0.96
N PRO A 310 11.34 -23.14 2.09
CA PRO A 310 11.77 -24.51 2.33
C PRO A 310 10.60 -25.46 2.63
N ASN A 311 9.47 -24.95 3.15
CA ASN A 311 8.32 -25.73 3.60
C ASN A 311 7.01 -25.03 3.26
N ALA A 312 5.93 -25.82 3.06
CA ALA A 312 4.57 -25.32 2.98
C ALA A 312 4.11 -24.67 4.31
N ASP A 313 3.14 -23.78 4.26
CA ASP A 313 2.68 -22.99 5.40
C ASP A 313 1.72 -23.73 6.34
N GLY A 314 0.97 -24.70 5.82
CA GLY A 314 -0.12 -25.41 6.52
C GLY A 314 0.22 -25.91 7.93
N PRO A 315 1.32 -26.66 8.14
CA PRO A 315 1.69 -27.15 9.48
C PRO A 315 1.91 -26.05 10.52
N TRP A 316 2.44 -24.91 10.09
CA TRP A 316 2.73 -23.77 10.97
C TRP A 316 1.46 -23.00 11.32
N ILE A 317 0.55 -22.86 10.36
CA ILE A 317 -0.78 -22.26 10.55
C ILE A 317 -1.57 -23.09 11.58
N LYS A 318 -1.62 -24.42 11.41
CA LYS A 318 -2.28 -25.33 12.33
C LYS A 318 -1.73 -25.17 13.76
N LYS A 319 -0.41 -25.19 13.91
CA LYS A 319 0.25 -25.01 15.22
C LYS A 319 -0.13 -23.71 15.90
N MET A 320 -0.20 -22.60 15.14
CA MET A 320 -0.62 -21.30 15.67
C MET A 320 -2.10 -21.31 16.07
N SER A 321 -2.97 -21.87 15.24
CA SER A 321 -4.39 -21.96 15.53
C SER A 321 -4.68 -22.77 16.80
N GLU A 322 -3.99 -23.91 16.97
CA GLU A 322 -4.10 -24.74 18.18
C GLU A 322 -3.54 -24.02 19.43
N ALA A 323 -2.40 -23.34 19.31
CA ALA A 323 -1.76 -22.66 20.44
C ALA A 323 -2.58 -21.47 21.00
N PHE A 324 -3.34 -20.79 20.15
CA PHE A 324 -4.10 -19.58 20.52
C PHE A 324 -5.63 -19.76 20.43
N GLY A 325 -6.12 -20.97 20.18
CA GLY A 325 -7.54 -21.26 20.13
C GLY A 325 -8.31 -20.47 19.06
N THR A 326 -7.67 -20.18 17.91
CA THR A 326 -8.29 -19.38 16.84
C THR A 326 -9.18 -20.25 15.95
N VAL A 327 -10.20 -19.65 15.34
CA VAL A 327 -11.01 -20.29 14.29
C VAL A 327 -10.34 -20.00 12.95
N HIS A 328 -9.65 -21.00 12.39
CA HIS A 328 -8.90 -20.84 11.15
C HIS A 328 -9.72 -21.16 9.90
N HIS A 329 -9.64 -20.30 8.89
CA HIS A 329 -10.24 -20.45 7.56
C HIS A 329 -9.13 -20.61 6.52
N HIS A 330 -9.11 -21.77 5.85
CA HIS A 330 -8.17 -22.05 4.78
C HIS A 330 -8.84 -21.84 3.43
N CYS A 331 -8.39 -20.81 2.68
CA CYS A 331 -8.91 -20.44 1.38
C CYS A 331 -7.99 -20.99 0.27
N VAL A 332 -8.54 -21.77 -0.67
CA VAL A 332 -7.80 -22.35 -1.79
C VAL A 332 -8.29 -21.73 -3.09
N ILE A 333 -7.40 -21.02 -3.79
CA ILE A 333 -7.72 -20.40 -5.09
C ILE A 333 -7.47 -21.39 -6.23
N SER A 334 -8.43 -21.52 -7.15
CA SER A 334 -8.23 -22.29 -8.38
C SER A 334 -7.34 -21.56 -9.38
N GLN A 335 -6.63 -22.29 -10.26
CA GLN A 335 -5.82 -21.67 -11.32
C GLN A 335 -6.67 -20.83 -12.30
N LYS A 336 -7.92 -21.24 -12.50
CA LYS A 336 -8.89 -20.51 -13.32
C LYS A 336 -9.27 -19.17 -12.68
N ASP A 337 -9.57 -19.15 -11.39
CA ASP A 337 -9.92 -17.93 -10.68
C ASP A 337 -8.73 -16.99 -10.57
N LEU A 338 -7.53 -17.53 -10.34
CA LEU A 338 -6.29 -16.77 -10.33
C LEU A 338 -6.07 -16.00 -11.64
N ALA A 339 -6.23 -16.68 -12.77
CA ALA A 339 -6.08 -16.07 -14.09
C ALA A 339 -7.22 -15.07 -14.38
N ALA A 340 -8.45 -15.37 -13.99
CA ALA A 340 -9.60 -14.50 -14.25
C ALA A 340 -9.51 -13.13 -13.56
N HIS A 341 -8.82 -13.06 -12.42
CA HIS A 341 -8.67 -11.80 -11.66
C HIS A 341 -7.49 -10.93 -12.12
N LEU A 342 -6.64 -11.39 -13.06
CA LEU A 342 -5.45 -10.64 -13.50
C LEU A 342 -5.80 -9.29 -14.14
N ALA A 343 -6.79 -9.26 -15.03
CA ALA A 343 -7.24 -8.03 -15.69
C ALA A 343 -7.96 -7.09 -14.70
N GLU A 344 -8.77 -7.65 -13.79
CA GLU A 344 -9.47 -6.85 -12.78
C GLU A 344 -8.50 -6.20 -11.79
N ALA A 345 -7.39 -6.86 -11.45
CA ALA A 345 -6.37 -6.28 -10.57
C ALA A 345 -5.79 -4.98 -11.16
N VAL A 346 -5.67 -4.86 -12.49
CA VAL A 346 -5.24 -3.61 -13.16
C VAL A 346 -6.26 -2.50 -12.93
N ILE A 347 -7.55 -2.80 -13.09
CA ILE A 347 -8.64 -1.82 -12.92
C ILE A 347 -8.72 -1.36 -11.45
N VAL A 348 -8.56 -2.29 -10.52
CA VAL A 348 -8.57 -2.00 -9.08
C VAL A 348 -7.38 -1.13 -8.70
N ARG A 349 -6.21 -1.38 -9.28
CA ARG A 349 -4.99 -0.64 -8.99
C ARG A 349 -4.82 0.66 -9.78
N ASP A 350 -5.51 0.83 -10.89
CA ASP A 350 -5.35 1.86 -11.94
C ASP A 350 -4.07 1.71 -12.79
N LEU A 351 -3.23 0.73 -12.52
CA LEU A 351 -1.91 0.52 -13.11
C LEU A 351 -1.59 -0.98 -13.21
N PRO A 352 -0.70 -1.40 -14.13
CA PRO A 352 -0.14 -2.74 -14.11
C PRO A 352 0.54 -3.05 -12.78
N GLY A 353 0.43 -4.28 -12.29
CA GLY A 353 0.88 -4.64 -10.95
C GLY A 353 1.74 -5.89 -10.90
N MET A 354 1.63 -6.62 -9.78
CA MET A 354 2.43 -7.82 -9.48
C MET A 354 1.77 -9.12 -9.96
N ALA A 355 1.07 -9.09 -11.08
CA ALA A 355 0.46 -10.26 -11.72
C ALA A 355 -0.38 -11.12 -10.75
N ASP A 356 -0.08 -12.44 -10.64
CA ASP A 356 -0.78 -13.38 -9.77
C ASP A 356 -0.72 -13.03 -8.27
N VAL A 357 0.29 -12.29 -7.85
CA VAL A 357 0.41 -11.84 -6.45
C VAL A 357 -0.70 -10.83 -6.11
N ASP A 358 -1.07 -9.97 -7.07
CA ASP A 358 -2.19 -9.03 -6.90
C ASP A 358 -3.53 -9.73 -7.06
N SER A 359 -3.70 -10.55 -8.09
CA SER A 359 -4.98 -11.22 -8.36
C SER A 359 -5.37 -12.21 -7.26
N SER A 360 -4.41 -12.96 -6.72
CA SER A 360 -4.66 -13.85 -5.59
C SER A 360 -5.05 -13.08 -4.32
N LEU A 361 -4.41 -11.93 -4.06
CA LEU A 361 -4.75 -11.09 -2.90
C LEU A 361 -6.16 -10.48 -3.04
N LEU A 362 -6.54 -10.02 -4.24
CA LEU A 362 -7.88 -9.50 -4.51
C LEU A 362 -8.95 -10.58 -4.24
N TRP A 363 -8.75 -11.78 -4.79
CA TRP A 363 -9.64 -12.92 -4.57
C TRP A 363 -9.71 -13.28 -3.08
N PHE A 364 -8.56 -13.39 -2.40
CA PHE A 364 -8.49 -13.73 -0.98
C PHE A 364 -9.23 -12.71 -0.10
N CYS A 365 -9.07 -11.41 -0.39
CA CYS A 365 -9.81 -10.39 0.32
C CYS A 365 -11.33 -10.48 0.10
N ARG A 366 -11.78 -10.95 -1.07
CA ARG A 366 -13.20 -11.22 -1.33
C ARG A 366 -13.73 -12.40 -0.52
N GLU A 367 -12.93 -13.44 -0.37
CA GLU A 367 -13.31 -14.58 0.49
C GLU A 367 -13.50 -14.12 1.94
N ILE A 368 -12.57 -13.34 2.49
CA ILE A 368 -12.66 -12.79 3.84
C ILE A 368 -13.87 -11.86 3.99
N LYS A 369 -14.14 -11.01 2.97
CA LYS A 369 -15.23 -10.01 3.01
C LYS A 369 -16.61 -10.64 3.17
N LYS A 370 -16.80 -11.92 2.86
CA LYS A 370 -18.07 -12.60 3.06
C LYS A 370 -18.55 -12.55 4.51
N ASP A 371 -17.61 -12.58 5.46
CA ASP A 371 -17.91 -12.68 6.89
C ASP A 371 -17.27 -11.56 7.73
N PHE A 372 -16.21 -10.90 7.23
CA PHE A 372 -15.44 -9.89 7.97
C PHE A 372 -15.26 -8.60 7.17
N VAL A 373 -15.12 -7.50 7.89
CA VAL A 373 -14.95 -6.17 7.29
C VAL A 373 -13.55 -5.62 7.54
N VAL A 374 -12.89 -6.04 8.61
CA VAL A 374 -11.56 -5.59 9.02
C VAL A 374 -10.63 -6.78 9.20
N SER A 375 -9.40 -6.66 8.73
CA SER A 375 -8.35 -7.64 8.96
C SER A 375 -7.02 -6.97 9.30
N LEU A 376 -6.17 -7.66 10.08
CA LEU A 376 -4.79 -7.22 10.33
C LEU A 376 -3.82 -8.09 9.52
N SER A 377 -2.75 -7.46 9.01
CA SER A 377 -1.74 -8.09 8.16
C SER A 377 -0.32 -7.73 8.58
N GLY A 378 0.62 -8.67 8.38
CA GLY A 378 2.04 -8.56 8.76
C GLY A 378 2.92 -7.77 7.78
N GLU A 379 2.35 -6.99 6.85
CA GLU A 379 3.15 -6.14 5.95
C GLU A 379 4.02 -5.15 6.73
N CYS A 380 5.10 -4.73 6.16
CA CYS A 380 6.12 -3.82 6.70
C CYS A 380 7.13 -4.45 7.69
N ALA A 381 6.88 -5.63 8.24
CA ALA A 381 7.80 -6.26 9.19
C ALA A 381 9.18 -6.57 8.57
N ASP A 382 9.19 -7.09 7.35
CA ASP A 382 10.45 -7.39 6.65
C ASP A 382 11.23 -6.12 6.28
N GLU A 383 10.50 -5.06 5.94
CA GLU A 383 11.05 -3.78 5.51
C GLU A 383 11.74 -3.06 6.65
N ILE A 384 11.15 -3.05 7.85
CA ILE A 384 11.70 -2.31 8.99
C ILE A 384 12.75 -3.10 9.77
N PHE A 385 12.64 -4.43 9.84
CA PHE A 385 13.57 -5.28 10.57
C PHE A 385 14.65 -5.95 9.68
N GLY A 386 14.65 -5.72 8.37
CA GLY A 386 15.65 -6.28 7.46
C GLY A 386 15.44 -7.77 7.15
N GLY A 387 14.20 -8.21 6.92
CA GLY A 387 13.87 -9.62 6.68
C GLY A 387 14.15 -10.13 5.26
N TYR A 388 14.48 -9.28 4.30
CA TYR A 388 14.73 -9.68 2.91
C TYR A 388 16.19 -10.07 2.65
N PRO A 389 16.45 -10.97 1.66
CA PRO A 389 17.81 -11.44 1.36
C PRO A 389 18.79 -10.33 1.01
N TRP A 390 18.35 -9.25 0.39
CA TRP A 390 19.23 -8.14 -0.01
C TRP A 390 19.77 -7.32 1.16
N PHE A 391 19.15 -7.40 2.35
CA PHE A 391 19.72 -6.81 3.56
C PHE A 391 20.94 -7.58 4.08
N HIS A 392 21.07 -8.85 3.68
CA HIS A 392 22.11 -9.78 4.12
C HIS A 392 23.21 -9.98 3.08
N SER A 393 23.04 -9.40 1.88
CA SER A 393 24.04 -9.48 0.81
C SER A 393 25.22 -8.56 1.13
N THR A 394 26.42 -9.06 0.93
CA THR A 394 27.67 -8.28 1.00
C THR A 394 28.06 -7.69 -0.36
N GLU A 395 27.29 -7.96 -1.40
CA GLU A 395 27.53 -7.43 -2.74
C GLU A 395 27.19 -5.93 -2.78
N ASP A 396 28.15 -5.14 -3.23
CA ASP A 396 27.93 -3.69 -3.46
C ASP A 396 27.27 -3.48 -4.83
N VAL A 397 25.98 -3.84 -4.90
CA VAL A 397 25.16 -3.65 -6.12
C VAL A 397 24.54 -2.25 -6.07
N LYS A 398 24.93 -1.40 -7.00
CA LYS A 398 24.24 -0.12 -7.23
C LYS A 398 22.91 -0.36 -7.92
N GLY A 399 21.86 0.27 -7.41
CA GLY A 399 20.49 0.15 -7.92
C GLY A 399 19.51 -0.43 -6.90
N PHE A 400 18.28 -0.66 -7.34
CA PHE A 400 17.22 -1.25 -6.51
C PHE A 400 17.40 -2.77 -6.43
N PRO A 401 17.70 -3.37 -5.26
CA PRO A 401 18.07 -4.80 -5.18
C PRO A 401 16.94 -5.77 -5.54
N TRP A 402 15.70 -5.31 -5.52
CA TRP A 402 14.52 -6.08 -5.93
C TRP A 402 14.19 -5.94 -7.43
N MET A 403 14.90 -5.10 -8.18
CA MET A 403 14.77 -4.96 -9.64
C MET A 403 15.97 -5.61 -10.31
N ARG A 404 15.74 -6.79 -10.87
CA ARG A 404 16.79 -7.57 -11.57
C ARG A 404 16.43 -7.73 -13.05
N SER A 405 17.35 -8.29 -13.80
CA SER A 405 17.13 -8.54 -15.23
C SER A 405 16.60 -7.31 -15.99
N MET A 406 17.12 -6.14 -15.64
CA MET A 406 16.67 -4.88 -16.27
C MET A 406 17.05 -4.84 -17.75
N GLU A 407 18.27 -5.28 -18.09
CA GLU A 407 18.75 -5.27 -19.48
C GLU A 407 17.93 -6.22 -20.37
N GLU A 408 17.58 -7.39 -19.85
CA GLU A 408 16.73 -8.34 -20.55
C GLU A 408 15.31 -7.79 -20.75
N ARG A 409 14.76 -7.09 -19.76
CA ARG A 409 13.43 -6.44 -19.90
C ARG A 409 13.46 -5.28 -20.88
N ILE A 410 14.47 -4.41 -20.79
CA ILE A 410 14.68 -3.33 -21.75
C ILE A 410 14.83 -3.91 -23.15
N GLY A 411 15.56 -5.02 -23.28
CA GLY A 411 15.75 -5.73 -24.52
C GLY A 411 14.47 -6.21 -25.21
N LEU A 412 13.33 -6.33 -24.51
CA LEU A 412 12.03 -6.65 -25.11
C LEU A 412 11.44 -5.47 -25.89
N LEU A 413 11.88 -4.24 -25.64
CA LEU A 413 11.40 -3.07 -26.37
C LEU A 413 12.06 -3.00 -27.76
N GLN A 414 11.37 -2.36 -28.70
CA GLN A 414 11.94 -1.95 -29.97
C GLN A 414 13.09 -0.95 -29.75
N ASP A 415 14.10 -0.97 -30.57
CA ASP A 415 15.30 -0.14 -30.43
C ASP A 415 14.96 1.37 -30.35
N THR A 416 13.98 1.83 -31.13
CA THR A 416 13.49 3.21 -31.09
C THR A 416 12.94 3.61 -29.71
N TRP A 417 12.27 2.69 -29.00
CA TRP A 417 11.76 2.95 -27.65
C TRP A 417 12.82 2.79 -26.57
N GLN A 418 13.79 1.89 -26.78
CA GLN A 418 14.96 1.80 -25.89
C GLN A 418 15.73 3.14 -25.87
N GLU A 419 15.97 3.74 -27.04
CA GLU A 419 16.63 5.04 -27.16
C GLU A 419 15.77 6.18 -26.60
N LYS A 420 14.48 6.24 -26.97
CA LYS A 420 13.56 7.30 -26.50
C LYS A 420 13.40 7.30 -24.99
N LEU A 421 13.24 6.15 -24.35
CA LEU A 421 12.94 6.05 -22.93
C LEU A 421 14.18 6.10 -22.05
N ASN A 422 15.34 5.64 -22.54
CA ASN A 422 16.59 5.54 -21.79
C ASN A 422 16.40 5.02 -20.36
N LEU A 423 15.72 3.85 -20.25
CA LEU A 423 15.21 3.33 -18.98
C LEU A 423 16.30 3.09 -17.94
N LYS A 424 17.52 2.73 -18.38
CA LYS A 424 18.65 2.49 -17.48
C LYS A 424 19.02 3.77 -16.73
N GLU A 425 19.16 4.88 -17.44
CA GLU A 425 19.46 6.18 -16.85
C GLU A 425 18.30 6.68 -15.97
N TYR A 426 17.07 6.51 -16.46
CA TYR A 426 15.87 6.88 -15.70
C TYR A 426 15.82 6.18 -14.33
N VAL A 427 15.94 4.86 -14.30
CA VAL A 427 15.89 4.07 -13.05
C VAL A 427 17.05 4.40 -12.14
N MET A 428 18.27 4.59 -12.70
CA MET A 428 19.44 4.95 -11.91
C MET A 428 19.32 6.35 -11.30
N SER A 429 18.78 7.34 -12.03
CA SER A 429 18.56 8.68 -11.47
C SER A 429 17.60 8.64 -10.28
N LYS A 430 16.52 7.83 -10.36
CA LYS A 430 15.58 7.68 -9.25
C LYS A 430 16.19 6.99 -8.03
N TYR A 431 17.06 6.03 -8.26
CA TYR A 431 17.85 5.41 -7.20
C TYR A 431 18.78 6.44 -6.53
N GLU A 432 19.57 7.18 -7.31
CA GLU A 432 20.53 8.16 -6.80
C GLU A 432 19.84 9.33 -6.07
N GLU A 433 18.72 9.85 -6.60
CA GLU A 433 17.89 10.85 -5.93
C GLU A 433 17.48 10.37 -4.54
N THR A 434 17.03 9.13 -4.41
CA THR A 434 16.57 8.56 -3.13
C THR A 434 17.73 8.31 -2.16
N VAL A 435 18.86 7.80 -2.64
CA VAL A 435 20.07 7.63 -1.81
C VAL A 435 20.52 8.98 -1.23
N HIS A 436 20.46 10.03 -2.05
CA HIS A 436 20.83 11.38 -1.61
C HIS A 436 19.88 11.97 -0.54
N GLU A 437 18.61 11.56 -0.55
CA GLU A 437 17.63 11.96 0.48
C GLU A 437 17.77 11.19 1.81
N THR A 438 18.61 10.15 1.88
CA THR A 438 18.70 9.28 3.07
C THR A 438 19.16 10.06 4.29
N PRO A 439 18.39 10.06 5.38
CA PRO A 439 18.87 10.63 6.64
C PRO A 439 20.02 9.80 7.20
N LEU A 440 21.21 10.38 7.31
CA LEU A 440 22.43 9.73 7.81
C LEU A 440 22.88 10.38 9.11
N LEU A 441 23.62 9.61 9.94
CA LEU A 441 24.45 10.18 11.01
C LEU A 441 25.80 10.60 10.41
N ASP A 442 26.37 11.68 10.91
CA ASP A 442 27.66 12.22 10.41
C ASP A 442 28.80 11.21 10.43
N ARG A 443 28.73 10.24 11.37
CA ARG A 443 29.74 9.19 11.55
C ARG A 443 29.54 7.97 10.65
N GLU A 444 28.35 7.79 10.06
CA GLU A 444 28.05 6.61 9.25
C GLU A 444 28.85 6.60 7.96
N THR A 445 29.66 5.56 7.80
CA THR A 445 30.50 5.35 6.62
C THR A 445 30.46 3.88 6.19
N GLY A 446 30.94 3.60 4.98
CA GLY A 446 31.09 2.22 4.49
C GLY A 446 29.79 1.43 4.56
N GLU A 447 29.84 0.29 5.24
CA GLU A 447 28.74 -0.68 5.31
C GLU A 447 27.53 -0.14 6.09
N GLU A 448 27.74 0.62 7.16
CA GLU A 448 26.66 1.19 7.96
C GLU A 448 25.83 2.18 7.14
N LYS A 449 26.52 3.11 6.46
CA LYS A 449 25.88 4.07 5.53
C LYS A 449 25.10 3.33 4.45
N ARG A 450 25.74 2.35 3.78
CA ARG A 450 25.10 1.56 2.72
C ARG A 450 23.83 0.86 3.22
N ARG A 451 23.86 0.31 4.42
CA ARG A 451 22.70 -0.37 5.02
C ARG A 451 21.57 0.61 5.33
N ARG A 452 21.89 1.81 5.84
CA ARG A 452 20.93 2.88 6.08
C ARG A 452 20.24 3.33 4.78
N GLU A 453 21.03 3.54 3.73
CA GLU A 453 20.53 3.82 2.38
C GLU A 453 19.59 2.72 1.88
N LEU A 454 19.94 1.47 2.10
CA LEU A 454 19.13 0.32 1.70
C LEU A 454 17.79 0.24 2.44
N PHE A 455 17.77 0.53 3.75
CA PHE A 455 16.52 0.63 4.52
C PHE A 455 15.66 1.77 4.03
N TYR A 456 16.24 2.93 3.71
CA TYR A 456 15.51 4.08 3.20
C TYR A 456 14.92 3.84 1.82
N LEU A 457 15.70 3.27 0.90
CA LEU A 457 15.24 2.82 -0.42
C LEU A 457 14.08 1.83 -0.28
N ASN A 458 14.22 0.86 0.62
CA ASN A 458 13.19 -0.15 0.85
C ASN A 458 11.90 0.49 1.36
N MET A 459 11.99 1.39 2.34
CA MET A 459 10.85 2.09 2.93
C MET A 459 10.10 2.95 1.90
N LEU A 460 10.82 3.73 1.08
CA LEU A 460 10.17 4.64 0.12
C LEU A 460 9.66 3.94 -1.15
N TRP A 461 10.21 2.80 -1.53
CA TRP A 461 9.90 2.16 -2.81
C TRP A 461 9.23 0.79 -2.66
N PHE A 462 9.92 -0.19 -2.10
CA PHE A 462 9.39 -1.56 -2.04
C PHE A 462 8.23 -1.66 -1.06
N MET A 463 8.40 -1.11 0.14
CA MET A 463 7.34 -1.08 1.16
C MET A 463 6.11 -0.31 0.68
N THR A 464 6.29 0.87 0.08
CA THR A 464 5.15 1.65 -0.45
C THR A 464 4.45 0.92 -1.60
N THR A 465 5.19 0.17 -2.44
CA THR A 465 4.58 -0.68 -3.48
C THR A 465 3.72 -1.79 -2.86
N LEU A 466 4.20 -2.43 -1.78
CA LEU A 466 3.44 -3.47 -1.09
C LEU A 466 2.24 -2.91 -0.32
N LEU A 467 2.39 -1.74 0.28
CA LEU A 467 1.28 -1.03 0.95
C LEU A 467 0.20 -0.60 -0.04
N ASP A 468 0.59 0.00 -1.19
CA ASP A 468 -0.34 0.34 -2.27
C ASP A 468 -1.06 -0.92 -2.78
N ARG A 469 -0.33 -2.01 -3.07
CA ARG A 469 -0.91 -3.30 -3.42
C ARG A 469 -1.91 -3.78 -2.38
N LYS A 470 -1.55 -3.72 -1.09
CA LYS A 470 -2.42 -4.18 0.00
C LYS A 470 -3.69 -3.35 0.06
N ASP A 471 -3.61 -2.02 0.09
CA ASP A 471 -4.77 -1.14 0.13
C ASP A 471 -5.65 -1.32 -1.11
N ARG A 472 -5.05 -1.32 -2.32
CA ARG A 472 -5.82 -1.39 -3.56
C ARG A 472 -6.57 -2.71 -3.70
N MET A 473 -5.92 -3.86 -3.46
CA MET A 473 -6.56 -5.17 -3.60
C MET A 473 -7.61 -5.39 -2.51
N SER A 474 -7.33 -5.03 -1.27
CA SER A 474 -8.29 -5.20 -0.18
C SER A 474 -9.50 -4.27 -0.32
N MET A 475 -9.28 -3.01 -0.69
CA MET A 475 -10.38 -2.07 -0.92
C MET A 475 -11.16 -2.36 -2.20
N GLY A 476 -10.53 -2.98 -3.21
CA GLY A 476 -11.22 -3.55 -4.36
C GLY A 476 -12.19 -4.68 -4.01
N ALA A 477 -12.03 -5.25 -2.82
CA ALA A 477 -12.92 -6.24 -2.20
C ALA A 477 -13.77 -5.65 -1.07
N SER A 478 -13.74 -4.35 -0.82
CA SER A 478 -14.41 -3.69 0.32
C SER A 478 -14.00 -4.24 1.68
N LEU A 479 -12.73 -4.66 1.83
CA LEU A 479 -12.13 -5.15 3.07
C LEU A 479 -11.10 -4.15 3.58
N GLU A 480 -11.24 -3.72 4.83
CA GLU A 480 -10.22 -2.89 5.48
C GLU A 480 -9.07 -3.77 5.97
N VAL A 481 -7.85 -3.51 5.49
CA VAL A 481 -6.66 -4.16 6.03
C VAL A 481 -5.79 -3.15 6.76
N ARG A 482 -5.51 -3.45 8.04
CA ARG A 482 -4.64 -2.69 8.94
C ARG A 482 -3.26 -3.34 9.01
N VAL A 483 -2.23 -2.53 9.21
CA VAL A 483 -0.82 -2.94 9.13
C VAL A 483 -0.04 -2.47 10.37
N PRO A 484 -0.09 -3.21 11.48
CA PRO A 484 0.51 -2.78 12.75
C PRO A 484 2.00 -2.42 12.68
N PHE A 485 2.77 -3.09 11.83
CA PHE A 485 4.19 -2.77 11.63
C PHE A 485 4.43 -1.41 10.94
N ALA A 486 3.38 -0.81 10.37
CA ALA A 486 3.41 0.57 9.84
C ALA A 486 3.06 1.62 10.90
N ASP A 487 3.01 1.29 12.19
CA ASP A 487 2.95 2.30 13.25
C ASP A 487 4.26 3.12 13.25
N HIS A 488 4.14 4.42 13.04
CA HIS A 488 5.32 5.28 12.89
C HIS A 488 6.23 5.27 14.12
N ARG A 489 5.70 5.09 15.34
CA ARG A 489 6.49 5.01 16.57
C ARG A 489 7.41 3.77 16.55
N LEU A 490 6.87 2.64 16.09
CA LEU A 490 7.66 1.42 15.90
C LEU A 490 8.70 1.61 14.80
N VAL A 491 8.31 2.21 13.66
CA VAL A 491 9.22 2.47 12.53
C VAL A 491 10.36 3.41 12.94
N GLU A 492 10.07 4.51 13.63
CA GLU A 492 11.07 5.48 14.11
C GLU A 492 12.05 4.83 15.09
N TYR A 493 11.56 4.02 16.01
CA TYR A 493 12.39 3.31 16.97
C TYR A 493 13.28 2.27 16.28
N VAL A 494 12.68 1.42 15.43
CA VAL A 494 13.40 0.36 14.71
C VAL A 494 14.40 0.93 13.70
N TRP A 495 14.13 2.10 13.11
CA TRP A 495 15.07 2.77 12.20
C TRP A 495 16.46 2.94 12.79
N ASN A 496 16.55 3.25 14.09
CA ASN A 496 17.79 3.53 14.80
C ASN A 496 18.44 2.31 15.47
N ILE A 497 17.77 1.15 15.52
CA ILE A 497 18.35 -0.07 16.09
C ILE A 497 19.58 -0.52 15.28
N PRO A 498 20.74 -0.79 15.92
CA PRO A 498 21.93 -1.32 15.27
C PRO A 498 21.69 -2.64 14.55
N TRP A 499 22.45 -2.86 13.48
CA TRP A 499 22.26 -4.06 12.65
C TRP A 499 22.49 -5.37 13.39
N ASP A 500 23.50 -5.44 14.27
CA ASP A 500 23.79 -6.62 15.08
C ASP A 500 22.65 -6.96 16.03
N PHE A 501 21.88 -5.97 16.53
CA PHE A 501 20.65 -6.24 17.27
C PHE A 501 19.56 -6.78 16.35
N LYS A 502 19.39 -6.18 15.16
CA LYS A 502 18.43 -6.70 14.16
C LYS A 502 18.76 -8.12 13.73
N MET A 503 20.06 -8.48 13.75
CA MET A 503 20.59 -9.80 13.40
C MET A 503 20.92 -10.68 14.61
N HIS A 504 20.40 -10.35 15.78
CA HIS A 504 20.68 -11.13 17.01
C HIS A 504 20.48 -12.64 16.78
N GLY A 505 21.40 -13.44 17.29
CA GLY A 505 21.40 -14.88 17.09
C GLY A 505 21.72 -15.31 15.65
N ASN A 506 22.33 -14.42 14.87
CA ASN A 506 22.65 -14.61 13.44
C ASN A 506 21.41 -14.97 12.58
N ARG A 507 20.29 -14.32 12.87
CA ARG A 507 19.00 -14.56 12.22
C ARG A 507 18.36 -13.24 11.81
N GLU A 508 17.65 -13.28 10.67
CA GLU A 508 16.80 -12.18 10.24
C GLU A 508 15.74 -11.83 11.31
N LYS A 509 15.52 -10.54 11.54
CA LYS A 509 14.60 -10.01 12.56
C LYS A 509 14.97 -10.47 13.99
N GLY A 510 16.26 -10.66 14.31
CA GLY A 510 16.72 -11.25 15.56
C GLY A 510 16.17 -10.56 16.81
N VAL A 511 16.21 -9.23 16.89
CA VAL A 511 15.65 -8.46 18.01
C VAL A 511 14.13 -8.65 18.12
N PHE A 512 13.40 -8.70 17.01
CA PHE A 512 11.96 -8.93 17.03
C PHE A 512 11.62 -10.36 17.49
N ARG A 513 12.36 -11.36 16.99
CA ARG A 513 12.22 -12.75 17.47
C ARG A 513 12.49 -12.84 18.97
N LYS A 514 13.51 -12.16 19.47
CA LYS A 514 13.81 -12.09 20.92
C LYS A 514 12.65 -11.44 21.70
N ALA A 515 12.07 -10.37 21.16
CA ALA A 515 10.89 -9.72 21.75
C ALA A 515 9.67 -10.64 21.84
N LEU A 516 9.58 -11.68 21.00
CA LEU A 516 8.47 -12.64 20.96
C LEU A 516 8.74 -13.94 21.74
N GLU A 517 9.90 -14.10 22.39
CA GLU A 517 10.17 -15.24 23.27
C GLU A 517 9.15 -15.30 24.40
N GLY A 518 8.59 -16.51 24.65
CA GLY A 518 7.52 -16.72 25.62
C GLY A 518 6.12 -16.31 25.12
N ILE A 519 6.01 -15.69 23.94
CA ILE A 519 4.73 -15.35 23.31
C ILE A 519 4.36 -16.38 22.24
N LEU A 520 5.27 -16.70 21.34
CA LEU A 520 5.06 -17.66 20.26
C LEU A 520 5.64 -19.05 20.61
N PRO A 521 5.07 -20.14 20.06
CA PRO A 521 5.72 -21.44 20.09
C PRO A 521 7.11 -21.38 19.45
N ASN A 522 8.14 -22.00 20.10
CA ASN A 522 9.54 -21.90 19.66
C ASN A 522 9.73 -22.30 18.19
N GLU A 523 9.04 -23.33 17.72
CA GLU A 523 9.16 -23.79 16.34
C GLU A 523 8.67 -22.73 15.34
N VAL A 524 7.58 -22.00 15.65
CA VAL A 524 7.08 -20.89 14.83
C VAL A 524 8.02 -19.69 14.95
N LEU A 525 8.47 -19.39 16.16
CA LEU A 525 9.38 -18.28 16.44
C LEU A 525 10.68 -18.37 15.64
N TYR A 526 11.22 -19.58 15.49
CA TYR A 526 12.49 -19.82 14.79
C TYR A 526 12.32 -20.44 13.39
N ARG A 527 11.09 -20.44 12.85
CA ARG A 527 10.83 -20.79 11.46
C ARG A 527 11.62 -19.89 10.53
N LYS A 528 12.23 -20.48 9.49
CA LYS A 528 12.85 -19.70 8.41
C LYS A 528 11.76 -18.90 7.66
N LYS A 529 12.10 -17.66 7.25
CA LYS A 529 11.20 -16.81 6.47
C LYS A 529 10.68 -17.55 5.25
N SER A 530 9.38 -17.41 5.01
CA SER A 530 8.69 -17.82 3.80
C SER A 530 8.06 -16.59 3.14
N PRO A 531 8.17 -16.43 1.81
CA PRO A 531 7.52 -15.33 1.09
C PRO A 531 6.00 -15.53 1.04
N TYR A 532 5.28 -14.55 0.51
CA TYR A 532 3.87 -14.72 0.14
C TYR A 532 3.72 -15.95 -0.76
N PRO A 533 2.70 -16.82 -0.55
CA PRO A 533 2.54 -18.02 -1.35
C PRO A 533 2.29 -17.66 -2.83
N LYS A 534 2.81 -18.51 -3.73
CA LYS A 534 2.60 -18.39 -5.17
C LYS A 534 2.22 -19.73 -5.75
N THR A 535 1.58 -19.70 -6.92
CA THR A 535 1.31 -20.94 -7.66
C THR A 535 2.58 -21.50 -8.31
N HIS A 536 2.73 -22.82 -8.26
CA HIS A 536 3.72 -23.59 -9.03
C HIS A 536 3.06 -24.43 -10.12
N HIS A 537 1.73 -24.32 -10.28
CA HIS A 537 0.94 -25.15 -11.18
C HIS A 537 1.16 -24.72 -12.66
N PRO A 538 1.49 -25.67 -13.57
CA PRO A 538 1.74 -25.36 -14.99
C PRO A 538 0.54 -24.72 -15.72
N ALA A 539 -0.69 -24.98 -15.25
CA ALA A 539 -1.89 -24.40 -15.84
C ALA A 539 -1.91 -22.86 -15.76
N TYR A 540 -1.29 -22.26 -14.73
CA TYR A 540 -1.15 -20.80 -14.64
C TYR A 540 -0.30 -20.27 -15.80
N THR A 541 0.88 -20.85 -16.01
CA THR A 541 1.78 -20.46 -17.12
C THR A 541 1.07 -20.55 -18.46
N LYS A 542 0.34 -21.67 -18.71
CA LYS A 542 -0.45 -21.84 -19.92
C LYS A 542 -1.55 -20.78 -20.05
N ALA A 543 -2.25 -20.45 -18.97
CA ALA A 543 -3.33 -19.46 -18.98
C ALA A 543 -2.82 -18.06 -19.33
N VAL A 544 -1.71 -17.61 -18.70
CA VAL A 544 -1.16 -16.27 -18.98
C VAL A 544 -0.55 -16.17 -20.37
N LYS A 545 0.05 -17.25 -20.86
CA LYS A 545 0.53 -17.35 -22.26
C LYS A 545 -0.65 -17.17 -23.23
N GLN A 546 -1.72 -17.94 -23.08
CA GLN A 546 -2.90 -17.85 -23.93
C GLN A 546 -3.56 -16.45 -23.85
N TRP A 547 -3.57 -15.86 -22.67
CA TRP A 547 -4.10 -14.51 -22.50
C TRP A 547 -3.27 -13.50 -23.28
N LEU A 548 -1.94 -13.48 -23.14
CA LEU A 548 -1.08 -12.57 -23.88
C LEU A 548 -1.20 -12.79 -25.40
N GLU A 549 -1.17 -14.05 -25.89
CA GLU A 549 -1.36 -14.40 -27.29
C GLU A 549 -2.69 -13.86 -27.84
N SER A 550 -3.77 -13.99 -27.08
CA SER A 550 -5.09 -13.47 -27.48
C SER A 550 -5.11 -11.94 -27.63
N LEU A 551 -4.37 -11.22 -26.80
CA LEU A 551 -4.24 -9.76 -26.86
C LEU A 551 -3.35 -9.31 -28.03
N LEU A 552 -2.30 -10.06 -28.34
CA LEU A 552 -1.39 -9.79 -29.46
C LEU A 552 -2.02 -10.10 -30.83
N ASN A 553 -3.02 -10.97 -30.89
CA ASN A 553 -3.78 -11.23 -32.12
C ASN A 553 -4.73 -10.07 -32.49
N GLN A 554 -4.93 -9.10 -31.62
CA GLN A 554 -5.67 -7.87 -31.92
C GLN A 554 -4.78 -6.94 -32.75
N LYS A 555 -5.30 -6.47 -33.90
CA LYS A 555 -4.52 -5.61 -34.82
C LYS A 555 -4.00 -4.33 -34.17
N ASP A 556 -4.77 -3.80 -33.24
CA ASP A 556 -4.52 -2.52 -32.57
C ASP A 556 -3.90 -2.71 -31.17
N SER A 557 -3.28 -3.87 -30.91
CA SER A 557 -2.64 -4.11 -29.63
C SER A 557 -1.56 -3.07 -29.33
N ALA A 558 -1.71 -2.34 -28.21
CA ALA A 558 -0.74 -1.33 -27.78
C ALA A 558 0.68 -1.91 -27.63
N LEU A 559 0.81 -3.21 -27.34
CA LEU A 559 2.12 -3.86 -27.21
C LEU A 559 2.91 -3.87 -28.51
N HIS A 560 2.26 -3.89 -29.67
CA HIS A 560 2.94 -3.83 -30.98
C HIS A 560 3.67 -2.50 -31.21
N VAL A 561 3.26 -1.44 -30.52
CA VAL A 561 3.92 -0.14 -30.60
C VAL A 561 5.28 -0.17 -29.90
N PHE A 562 5.37 -0.88 -28.77
CA PHE A 562 6.51 -0.81 -27.87
C PHE A 562 7.47 -1.99 -28.01
N LEU A 563 6.96 -3.22 -28.22
CA LEU A 563 7.72 -4.45 -28.08
C LEU A 563 8.28 -4.97 -29.42
N ASP A 564 9.49 -5.51 -29.38
CA ASP A 564 10.09 -6.24 -30.49
C ASP A 564 9.38 -7.58 -30.64
N LYS A 565 8.78 -7.80 -31.83
CA LYS A 565 7.97 -8.98 -32.09
C LYS A 565 8.76 -10.28 -31.93
N LYS A 566 10.00 -10.36 -32.42
CA LYS A 566 10.79 -11.61 -32.36
C LYS A 566 11.13 -11.98 -30.93
N LYS A 567 11.54 -10.99 -30.14
CA LYS A 567 11.87 -11.19 -28.70
C LYS A 567 10.64 -11.56 -27.89
N LEU A 568 9.49 -10.97 -28.23
CA LEU A 568 8.22 -11.28 -27.60
C LEU A 568 7.76 -12.71 -27.94
N ASP A 569 7.82 -13.10 -29.22
CA ASP A 569 7.51 -14.46 -29.66
C ASP A 569 8.41 -15.47 -28.93
N GLN A 570 9.71 -15.20 -28.81
CA GLN A 570 10.65 -16.04 -28.07
C GLN A 570 10.30 -16.14 -26.59
N LEU A 571 9.93 -15.03 -25.95
CA LEU A 571 9.48 -15.02 -24.53
C LEU A 571 8.27 -15.93 -24.34
N ILE A 572 7.29 -15.84 -25.23
CA ILE A 572 6.05 -16.63 -25.20
C ILE A 572 6.33 -18.10 -25.49
N GLU A 573 7.11 -18.43 -26.52
CA GLU A 573 7.45 -19.81 -26.88
C GLU A 573 8.19 -20.53 -25.76
N THR A 574 9.12 -19.85 -25.11
CA THR A 574 9.91 -20.39 -24.00
C THR A 574 9.21 -20.28 -22.63
N GLU A 575 7.96 -19.78 -22.59
CA GLU A 575 7.20 -19.53 -21.36
C GLU A 575 7.99 -18.69 -20.34
N GLY A 576 8.84 -17.78 -20.83
CA GLY A 576 9.70 -16.94 -20.02
C GLY A 576 10.89 -17.66 -19.40
N ALA A 577 11.36 -18.76 -20.00
CA ALA A 577 12.47 -19.57 -19.47
C ALA A 577 13.79 -18.79 -19.31
N SER A 578 14.00 -17.67 -20.02
CA SER A 578 15.14 -16.77 -19.85
C SER A 578 15.12 -15.99 -18.52
N PHE A 579 13.94 -15.84 -17.89
CA PHE A 579 13.77 -15.13 -16.61
C PHE A 579 13.75 -16.11 -15.42
N GLN A 580 14.84 -16.83 -15.19
CA GLN A 580 14.99 -17.79 -14.09
C GLN A 580 15.11 -17.08 -12.72
N VAL A 581 15.78 -15.93 -12.68
CA VAL A 581 15.86 -15.07 -11.51
C VAL A 581 14.62 -14.15 -11.48
N PRO A 582 14.01 -13.92 -10.31
CA PRO A 582 12.92 -12.95 -10.22
C PRO A 582 13.37 -11.58 -10.74
N TRP A 583 12.66 -11.02 -11.69
CA TRP A 583 12.94 -9.70 -12.25
C TRP A 583 12.40 -8.56 -11.36
N TYR A 584 11.44 -8.89 -10.48
CA TYR A 584 10.92 -7.98 -9.46
C TYR A 584 10.61 -8.72 -8.16
N GLY A 585 11.04 -8.17 -7.02
CA GLY A 585 10.86 -8.76 -5.69
C GLY A 585 11.49 -10.16 -5.60
N GLN A 586 10.77 -11.08 -4.96
CA GLN A 586 11.20 -12.47 -4.78
C GLN A 586 10.39 -13.46 -5.64
N LEU A 587 9.26 -13.03 -6.22
CA LEU A 587 8.24 -13.93 -6.77
C LEU A 587 8.10 -13.82 -8.29
N MET A 588 8.36 -12.66 -8.89
CA MET A 588 8.04 -12.40 -10.30
C MET A 588 9.11 -12.94 -11.23
N LYS A 589 8.83 -14.08 -11.87
CA LYS A 589 9.65 -14.73 -12.88
C LYS A 589 9.02 -14.63 -14.28
N GLY A 590 9.40 -15.52 -15.21
CA GLY A 590 8.93 -15.51 -16.59
C GLY A 590 7.41 -15.49 -16.77
N PRO A 591 6.65 -16.42 -16.16
CA PRO A 591 5.18 -16.40 -16.26
C PRO A 591 4.55 -15.10 -15.74
N GLN A 592 5.11 -14.53 -14.66
CA GLN A 592 4.66 -13.25 -14.14
C GLN A 592 5.02 -12.07 -15.04
N LEU A 593 6.12 -12.15 -15.80
CA LEU A 593 6.45 -11.14 -16.80
C LEU A 593 5.45 -11.19 -17.98
N ILE A 594 5.12 -12.38 -18.45
CA ILE A 594 4.09 -12.58 -19.49
C ILE A 594 2.75 -11.99 -19.03
N ALA A 595 2.33 -12.28 -17.80
CA ALA A 595 1.12 -11.71 -17.21
C ALA A 595 1.21 -10.18 -17.07
N HIS A 596 2.36 -9.64 -16.67
CA HIS A 596 2.57 -8.20 -16.53
C HIS A 596 2.48 -7.46 -17.87
N LEU A 597 3.03 -8.03 -18.96
CA LEU A 597 2.87 -7.47 -20.30
C LEU A 597 1.39 -7.47 -20.74
N ALA A 598 0.65 -8.54 -20.45
CA ALA A 598 -0.79 -8.56 -20.69
C ALA A 598 -1.56 -7.52 -19.83
N GLN A 599 -1.11 -7.28 -18.59
CA GLN A 599 -1.65 -6.21 -17.75
C GLN A 599 -1.36 -4.81 -18.32
N ILE A 600 -0.18 -4.58 -18.90
CA ILE A 600 0.14 -3.32 -19.58
C ILE A 600 -0.83 -3.09 -20.75
N HIS A 601 -1.07 -4.09 -21.59
CA HIS A 601 -2.06 -3.99 -22.66
C HIS A 601 -3.45 -3.66 -22.12
N THR A 602 -3.91 -4.41 -21.12
CA THR A 602 -5.21 -4.21 -20.47
C THR A 602 -5.35 -2.79 -19.92
N TRP A 603 -4.29 -2.24 -19.38
CA TRP A 603 -4.26 -0.87 -18.87
C TRP A 603 -4.45 0.17 -19.98
N PHE A 604 -3.74 0.03 -21.11
CA PHE A 604 -3.91 0.89 -22.27
C PHE A 604 -5.36 0.87 -22.79
N GLU A 605 -5.94 -0.31 -22.93
CA GLU A 605 -7.31 -0.49 -23.41
C GLU A 605 -8.36 0.06 -22.44
N THR A 606 -8.22 -0.27 -21.14
CA THR A 606 -9.18 0.12 -20.11
C THR A 606 -9.33 1.64 -20.01
N TYR A 607 -8.20 2.34 -20.01
CA TYR A 607 -8.17 3.80 -19.86
C TYR A 607 -8.15 4.54 -21.21
N ARG A 608 -8.10 3.83 -22.33
CA ARG A 608 -7.99 4.43 -23.70
C ARG A 608 -6.88 5.47 -23.74
N ILE A 609 -5.67 5.02 -23.38
CA ILE A 609 -4.55 5.91 -23.13
C ILE A 609 -4.02 6.50 -24.42
N ASP A 610 -3.97 7.83 -24.47
CA ASP A 610 -3.26 8.57 -25.52
C ASP A 610 -1.78 8.71 -25.12
N ILE A 611 -0.88 8.36 -26.06
CA ILE A 611 0.56 8.54 -25.89
C ILE A 611 0.91 9.95 -26.39
N GLU A 612 1.54 10.74 -25.53
CA GLU A 612 2.05 12.06 -25.87
C GLU A 612 3.57 11.96 -26.06
N GLU A 613 4.05 12.14 -27.31
CA GLU A 613 5.48 12.06 -27.69
C GLU A 613 6.30 13.28 -27.22
#